data_6605c5880d58d46a62c09d16ed41e7ff
#
_entry.id   6605c5880d58d46a62c09d16ed41e7ff
#
_cell.length_a   1.000
_cell.length_b   1.000
_cell.length_c   1.000
_cell.angle_alpha   90.00
_cell.angle_beta   90.00
_cell.angle_gamma   90.00
#
_symmetry.space_group_name_H-M   'P 1'
#
loop_
_entity.id
_entity.type
_entity.pdbx_description
1 polymer ?
#
loop_
_entity_poly.entity_id
_entity_poly.type
_entity_poly.pdbx_seq_one_letter_code
_entity_poly.pdbx_strand_id
1 'polypeptide(L)'
;MFPIDCATKDYDEEKLAKFDKLIEGYHFPWTLREILPKSLTAGEEAGVLTVAGAKLLDPTGTLEAGIPLCPPEGDAGTGMVATNSVKIRTGNVSAGTSVFAMIVMEKELQKLHTEIDLVTTPAGDLVAMVHCNNCTSDINAWVNLFGEFAAKMGMPVVDKGKLYDLLFKVALEGEPDCGGLLSYLSLIHISEPTRHSLI
;
A
#
# COMPACT_ATOMS: atom_id res chain seq x y z
N MET A 1 -3.58 8.48 7.24
CA MET A 1 -3.52 9.15 5.93
C MET A 1 -4.21 10.51 6.05
N PHE A 2 -3.58 11.60 5.61
CA PHE A 2 -4.16 12.93 5.73
C PHE A 2 -5.07 13.23 4.54
N PRO A 3 -6.18 13.95 4.74
CA PRO A 3 -7.08 14.29 3.65
C PRO A 3 -6.44 15.30 2.71
N ILE A 4 -6.37 14.95 1.43
CA ILE A 4 -5.88 15.82 0.36
C ILE A 4 -7.08 16.26 -0.48
N ASP A 5 -7.10 17.52 -0.86
CA ASP A 5 -7.98 18.06 -1.89
C ASP A 5 -7.30 17.87 -3.25
N CYS A 6 -7.88 17.03 -4.09
CA CYS A 6 -7.31 16.71 -5.40
C CYS A 6 -7.31 17.92 -6.38
N ALA A 7 -8.14 18.94 -6.15
CA ALA A 7 -8.16 20.13 -6.98
C ALA A 7 -6.96 21.06 -6.68
N THR A 8 -6.63 21.21 -5.40
CA THR A 8 -5.51 22.04 -4.95
C THR A 8 -4.20 21.26 -4.82
N LYS A 9 -4.29 19.93 -4.71
CA LYS A 9 -3.16 19.02 -4.41
C LYS A 9 -2.48 19.30 -3.07
N ASP A 10 -3.20 19.97 -2.19
CA ASP A 10 -2.79 20.26 -0.82
C ASP A 10 -3.83 19.69 0.16
N TYR A 11 -3.63 19.87 1.43
CA TYR A 11 -4.55 19.42 2.47
C TYR A 11 -5.92 20.06 2.34
N ASP A 12 -6.95 19.27 2.62
CA ASP A 12 -8.35 19.72 2.69
C ASP A 12 -8.56 20.56 3.97
N GLU A 13 -8.62 21.86 3.82
CA GLU A 13 -8.71 22.82 4.94
C GLU A 13 -9.97 22.62 5.79
N GLU A 14 -11.09 22.20 5.19
CA GLU A 14 -12.32 21.91 5.95
C GLU A 14 -12.13 20.73 6.88
N LYS A 15 -11.45 19.68 6.41
CA LYS A 15 -11.16 18.50 7.21
C LYS A 15 -10.11 18.77 8.28
N LEU A 16 -9.09 19.59 7.98
CA LEU A 16 -8.13 20.03 9.00
C LEU A 16 -8.83 20.82 10.11
N ALA A 17 -9.68 21.78 9.78
CA ALA A 17 -10.43 22.55 10.75
C ALA A 17 -11.38 21.69 11.60
N LYS A 18 -12.00 20.66 11.01
CA LYS A 18 -12.82 19.69 11.76
C LYS A 18 -11.99 18.90 12.77
N PHE A 19 -10.77 18.52 12.40
CA PHE A 19 -9.85 17.84 13.31
C PHE A 19 -9.42 18.75 14.46
N ASP A 20 -8.99 19.98 14.17
CA ASP A 20 -8.58 20.94 15.18
C ASP A 20 -9.70 21.21 16.18
N LYS A 21 -10.96 21.33 15.70
CA LYS A 21 -12.14 21.44 16.56
C LYS A 21 -12.35 20.20 17.44
N LEU A 22 -12.10 19.01 16.91
CA LEU A 22 -12.24 17.75 17.66
C LEU A 22 -11.27 17.69 18.85
N ILE A 23 -10.05 18.21 18.67
CA ILE A 23 -8.99 18.20 19.70
C ILE A 23 -8.92 19.48 20.54
N GLU A 24 -9.81 20.45 20.34
CA GLU A 24 -9.80 21.75 21.02
C GLU A 24 -9.74 21.61 22.55
N GLY A 25 -10.43 20.62 23.13
CA GLY A 25 -10.42 20.33 24.55
C GLY A 25 -9.08 19.91 25.14
N TYR A 26 -8.10 19.53 24.32
CA TYR A 26 -6.75 19.17 24.77
C TYR A 26 -5.79 20.37 24.87
N HIS A 27 -6.19 21.54 24.36
CA HIS A 27 -5.43 22.78 24.43
C HIS A 27 -4.00 22.69 23.89
N PHE A 28 -3.81 21.98 22.76
CA PHE A 28 -2.50 21.93 22.11
C PHE A 28 -2.08 23.33 21.62
N PRO A 29 -0.78 23.70 21.71
CA PRO A 29 -0.28 25.00 21.27
C PRO A 29 -0.08 25.11 19.74
N TRP A 30 -0.64 24.21 18.97
CA TRP A 30 -0.49 24.09 17.52
C TRP A 30 -1.81 23.66 16.87
N THR A 31 -1.98 24.00 15.61
CA THR A 31 -3.01 23.45 14.73
C THR A 31 -2.46 22.33 13.86
N LEU A 32 -3.33 21.49 13.33
CA LEU A 32 -2.89 20.41 12.47
C LEU A 32 -2.10 20.93 11.24
N ARG A 33 -2.55 22.05 10.68
CA ARG A 33 -1.86 22.68 9.53
C ARG A 33 -0.42 23.13 9.85
N GLU A 34 -0.17 23.61 11.04
CA GLU A 34 1.17 24.08 11.44
C GLU A 34 2.18 22.96 11.59
N ILE A 35 1.75 21.76 11.99
CA ILE A 35 2.65 20.62 12.20
C ILE A 35 2.80 19.72 10.96
N LEU A 36 1.92 19.85 9.97
CA LEU A 36 2.00 19.06 8.75
C LEU A 36 3.07 19.63 7.81
N PRO A 37 3.85 18.76 7.14
CA PRO A 37 4.78 19.19 6.11
C PRO A 37 4.03 19.75 4.90
N LYS A 38 4.74 20.46 4.02
CA LYS A 38 4.18 20.86 2.71
C LYS A 38 3.82 19.61 1.91
N SER A 39 2.62 19.60 1.32
CA SER A 39 2.24 18.56 0.35
C SER A 39 2.99 18.81 -0.97
N LEU A 40 3.52 17.77 -1.55
CA LEU A 40 4.22 17.78 -2.84
C LEU A 40 3.70 16.63 -3.70
N THR A 41 3.68 16.85 -5.01
CA THR A 41 3.38 15.82 -6.00
C THR A 41 4.62 15.38 -6.75
N ALA A 42 4.56 14.25 -7.43
CA ALA A 42 5.65 13.75 -8.24
C ALA A 42 6.08 14.78 -9.30
N GLY A 43 7.38 15.00 -9.43
CA GLY A 43 7.97 15.99 -10.33
C GLY A 43 8.24 17.36 -9.68
N GLU A 44 7.73 17.62 -8.48
CA GLU A 44 8.11 18.79 -7.70
C GLU A 44 9.48 18.58 -7.01
N GLU A 45 10.16 19.68 -6.69
CA GLU A 45 11.43 19.64 -5.96
C GLU A 45 11.16 19.57 -4.45
N ALA A 46 11.66 18.51 -3.80
CA ALA A 46 11.55 18.35 -2.34
C ALA A 46 12.71 18.98 -1.57
N GLY A 47 13.71 19.49 -2.27
CA GLY A 47 14.93 20.07 -1.73
C GLY A 47 16.16 19.48 -2.39
N VAL A 48 17.33 19.69 -1.77
CA VAL A 48 18.61 19.21 -2.28
C VAL A 48 19.38 18.44 -1.21
N LEU A 49 20.21 17.51 -1.64
CA LEU A 49 21.09 16.76 -0.75
C LEU A 49 22.08 17.72 -0.07
N THR A 50 22.05 17.74 1.26
CA THR A 50 22.95 18.59 2.05
C THR A 50 24.37 18.00 2.11
N VAL A 51 25.36 18.83 2.42
CA VAL A 51 26.74 18.37 2.66
C VAL A 51 26.80 17.31 3.76
N ALA A 52 26.07 17.52 4.85
CA ALA A 52 26.00 16.54 5.94
C ALA A 52 25.34 15.24 5.49
N GLY A 53 24.26 15.33 4.69
CA GLY A 53 23.59 14.17 4.12
C GLY A 53 24.46 13.38 3.15
N ALA A 54 25.18 14.06 2.26
CA ALA A 54 26.12 13.42 1.34
C ALA A 54 27.21 12.65 2.10
N LYS A 55 27.81 13.27 3.11
CA LYS A 55 28.82 12.62 3.94
C LYS A 55 28.31 11.45 4.77
N LEU A 56 27.04 11.52 5.21
CA LEU A 56 26.41 10.42 5.94
C LEU A 56 26.15 9.20 5.06
N LEU A 57 25.68 9.45 3.82
CA LEU A 57 25.35 8.39 2.86
C LEU A 57 26.58 7.77 2.22
N ASP A 58 27.59 8.60 1.96
CA ASP A 58 28.87 8.18 1.36
C ASP A 58 30.08 8.79 2.10
N PRO A 59 30.63 8.06 3.07
CA PRO A 59 31.86 8.49 3.77
C PRO A 59 33.06 8.59 2.86
N THR A 60 33.08 8.00 1.67
CA THR A 60 34.20 8.05 0.72
C THR A 60 34.33 9.41 0.03
N GLY A 61 33.22 10.22 0.05
CA GLY A 61 33.22 11.55 -0.53
C GLY A 61 33.01 11.61 -2.04
N THR A 62 32.56 10.53 -2.65
CA THR A 62 32.22 10.49 -4.07
C THR A 62 30.86 11.14 -4.33
N LEU A 63 29.94 11.05 -3.35
CA LEU A 63 28.60 11.65 -3.46
C LEU A 63 28.65 13.14 -3.13
N GLU A 64 28.30 13.97 -4.11
CA GLU A 64 28.31 15.43 -3.96
C GLU A 64 26.99 15.96 -3.38
N ALA A 65 27.09 17.07 -2.64
CA ALA A 65 25.93 17.83 -2.19
C ALA A 65 25.27 18.61 -3.34
N GLY A 66 24.01 19.03 -3.15
CA GLY A 66 23.29 19.82 -4.15
C GLY A 66 22.49 19.01 -5.15
N ILE A 67 22.54 17.68 -5.09
CA ILE A 67 21.71 16.81 -5.92
C ILE A 67 20.23 17.06 -5.55
N PRO A 68 19.34 17.35 -6.53
CA PRO A 68 17.93 17.55 -6.26
C PRO A 68 17.27 16.27 -5.77
N LEU A 69 16.39 16.40 -4.77
CA LEU A 69 15.61 15.32 -4.21
C LEU A 69 14.16 15.41 -4.72
N CYS A 70 13.61 14.29 -5.16
CA CYS A 70 12.19 14.17 -5.45
C CYS A 70 11.40 13.99 -4.14
N PRO A 71 10.08 14.28 -4.14
CA PRO A 71 9.21 13.94 -3.02
C PRO A 71 9.29 12.44 -2.71
N PRO A 72 9.34 12.05 -1.44
CA PRO A 72 9.31 10.64 -1.07
C PRO A 72 7.95 10.03 -1.42
N GLU A 73 7.98 8.83 -1.97
CA GLU A 73 6.78 8.09 -2.35
C GLU A 73 6.79 6.69 -1.71
N GLY A 74 5.60 6.16 -1.41
CA GLY A 74 5.46 4.80 -0.92
C GLY A 74 5.47 3.75 -2.03
N ASP A 75 5.58 2.50 -1.63
CA ASP A 75 5.58 1.34 -2.54
C ASP A 75 4.28 1.24 -3.37
N ALA A 76 3.14 1.60 -2.78
CA ALA A 76 1.85 1.61 -3.47
C ALA A 76 1.82 2.58 -4.65
N GLY A 77 2.25 3.85 -4.44
CA GLY A 77 2.30 4.86 -5.49
C GLY A 77 3.35 4.55 -6.55
N THR A 78 4.54 4.12 -6.16
CA THR A 78 5.57 3.67 -7.12
C THR A 78 5.14 2.45 -7.92
N GLY A 79 4.38 1.53 -7.31
CA GLY A 79 3.77 0.38 -7.99
C GLY A 79 2.77 0.81 -9.07
N MET A 80 1.97 1.85 -8.83
CA MET A 80 1.07 2.41 -9.84
C MET A 80 1.83 3.00 -11.03
N VAL A 81 2.93 3.69 -10.78
CA VAL A 81 3.80 4.22 -11.86
C VAL A 81 4.44 3.08 -12.64
N ALA A 82 5.00 2.09 -11.95
CA ALA A 82 5.69 0.94 -12.58
C ALA A 82 4.76 0.13 -13.49
N THR A 83 3.48 0.04 -13.15
CA THR A 83 2.46 -0.67 -13.93
C THR A 83 1.71 0.23 -14.91
N ASN A 84 2.10 1.50 -15.04
CA ASN A 84 1.42 2.51 -15.88
C ASN A 84 -0.08 2.63 -15.57
N SER A 85 -0.45 2.55 -14.30
CA SER A 85 -1.84 2.57 -13.82
C SER A 85 -2.18 3.85 -13.06
N VAL A 86 -1.68 4.99 -13.53
CA VAL A 86 -1.91 6.31 -12.93
C VAL A 86 -3.00 7.14 -13.62
N LYS A 87 -3.57 6.64 -14.71
CA LYS A 87 -4.65 7.32 -15.43
C LYS A 87 -6.02 6.97 -14.84
N ILE A 88 -6.96 7.91 -14.97
CA ILE A 88 -8.37 7.67 -14.61
C ILE A 88 -8.88 6.35 -15.23
N ARG A 89 -9.60 5.55 -14.44
CA ARG A 89 -10.13 4.22 -14.80
C ARG A 89 -9.06 3.16 -15.05
N THR A 90 -7.83 3.41 -14.67
CA THR A 90 -6.81 2.37 -14.57
C THR A 90 -6.58 1.99 -13.11
N GLY A 91 -5.95 0.88 -12.89
CA GLY A 91 -5.63 0.43 -11.55
C GLY A 91 -4.60 -0.67 -11.57
N ASN A 92 -4.11 -1.02 -10.40
CA ASN A 92 -3.21 -2.15 -10.22
C ASN A 92 -3.55 -2.94 -8.96
N VAL A 93 -3.05 -4.15 -8.91
CA VAL A 93 -3.03 -4.97 -7.71
C VAL A 93 -1.57 -5.25 -7.35
N SER A 94 -1.16 -4.81 -6.18
CA SER A 94 0.15 -5.14 -5.62
C SER A 94 -0.03 -6.26 -4.60
N ALA A 95 0.53 -7.42 -4.87
CA ALA A 95 0.42 -8.61 -4.04
C ALA A 95 1.78 -8.96 -3.44
N GLY A 96 2.01 -8.47 -2.24
CA GLY A 96 3.20 -8.76 -1.43
C GLY A 96 2.82 -9.48 -0.13
N THR A 97 3.41 -9.11 0.99
CA THR A 97 2.97 -9.56 2.33
C THR A 97 1.51 -9.17 2.57
N SER A 98 1.16 -7.95 2.19
CA SER A 98 -0.21 -7.45 2.06
C SER A 98 -0.62 -7.40 0.59
N VAL A 99 -1.90 -7.24 0.33
CA VAL A 99 -2.41 -6.94 -1.01
C VAL A 99 -3.12 -5.59 -1.02
N PHE A 100 -2.80 -4.78 -2.04
CA PHE A 100 -3.45 -3.50 -2.32
C PHE A 100 -4.11 -3.59 -3.70
N ALA A 101 -5.39 -3.36 -3.77
CA ALA A 101 -6.10 -3.15 -5.03
C ALA A 101 -6.44 -1.66 -5.14
N MET A 102 -5.93 -0.99 -6.17
CA MET A 102 -6.04 0.45 -6.35
C MET A 102 -6.65 0.78 -7.70
N ILE A 103 -7.58 1.72 -7.71
CA ILE A 103 -8.25 2.20 -8.95
C ILE A 103 -8.26 3.72 -8.92
N VAL A 104 -7.74 4.36 -9.98
CA VAL A 104 -7.81 5.81 -10.15
C VAL A 104 -9.24 6.21 -10.51
N MET A 105 -9.83 7.01 -9.64
CA MET A 105 -11.24 7.38 -9.74
C MET A 105 -11.46 8.57 -10.67
N GLU A 106 -12.58 8.56 -11.35
CA GLU A 106 -13.05 9.68 -12.18
C GLU A 106 -13.83 10.71 -11.36
N LYS A 107 -14.45 10.27 -10.26
CA LYS A 107 -15.28 11.09 -9.38
C LYS A 107 -15.10 10.63 -7.94
N GLU A 108 -15.33 11.53 -7.01
CA GLU A 108 -15.37 11.20 -5.60
C GLU A 108 -16.47 10.18 -5.26
N LEU A 109 -16.26 9.43 -4.20
CA LEU A 109 -17.28 8.52 -3.66
C LEU A 109 -18.45 9.34 -3.11
N GLN A 110 -19.67 8.94 -3.46
CA GLN A 110 -20.88 9.62 -2.99
C GLN A 110 -21.22 9.29 -1.53
N LYS A 111 -20.63 8.21 -0.98
CA LYS A 111 -20.83 7.75 0.38
C LYS A 111 -19.52 7.31 0.98
N LEU A 112 -19.44 7.38 2.31
CA LEU A 112 -18.35 6.77 3.04
C LEU A 112 -18.48 5.24 2.97
N HIS A 113 -17.40 4.58 2.59
CA HIS A 113 -17.22 3.15 2.63
C HIS A 113 -16.03 2.85 3.52
N THR A 114 -16.26 2.19 4.64
CA THR A 114 -15.23 1.89 5.64
C THR A 114 -14.19 0.90 5.15
N GLU A 115 -14.52 0.14 4.10
CA GLU A 115 -13.67 -0.85 3.45
C GLU A 115 -12.73 -0.24 2.38
N ILE A 116 -12.93 1.05 2.05
CA ILE A 116 -12.18 1.74 1.01
C ILE A 116 -11.39 2.88 1.63
N ASP A 117 -10.09 2.82 1.49
CA ASP A 117 -9.21 3.94 1.79
C ASP A 117 -9.12 4.86 0.57
N LEU A 118 -9.24 6.17 0.81
CA LEU A 118 -8.99 7.17 -0.22
C LEU A 118 -7.55 7.64 -0.13
N VAL A 119 -6.83 7.45 -1.21
CA VAL A 119 -5.44 7.87 -1.38
C VAL A 119 -5.30 8.65 -2.68
N THR A 120 -4.09 9.04 -3.03
CA THR A 120 -3.81 9.71 -4.30
C THR A 120 -2.78 8.95 -5.11
N THR A 121 -2.79 9.16 -6.43
CA THR A 121 -1.62 8.85 -7.26
C THR A 121 -0.46 9.75 -6.87
N PRO A 122 0.79 9.42 -7.24
CA PRO A 122 1.92 10.35 -7.08
C PRO A 122 1.71 11.73 -7.72
N ALA A 123 0.82 11.82 -8.71
CA ALA A 123 0.44 13.08 -9.35
C ALA A 123 -0.71 13.84 -8.65
N GLY A 124 -1.29 13.25 -7.60
CA GLY A 124 -2.37 13.85 -6.81
C GLY A 124 -3.79 13.51 -7.29
N ASP A 125 -3.96 12.57 -8.21
CA ASP A 125 -5.30 12.12 -8.63
C ASP A 125 -5.89 11.15 -7.62
N LEU A 126 -7.21 11.19 -7.43
CA LEU A 126 -7.92 10.41 -6.43
C LEU A 126 -7.91 8.92 -6.74
N VAL A 127 -7.59 8.10 -5.74
CA VAL A 127 -7.52 6.64 -5.84
C VAL A 127 -8.39 6.00 -4.75
N ALA A 128 -9.23 5.07 -5.14
CA ALA A 128 -9.86 4.13 -4.22
C ALA A 128 -8.92 2.93 -4.01
N MET A 129 -8.58 2.64 -2.77
CA MET A 129 -7.72 1.53 -2.38
C MET A 129 -8.43 0.60 -1.43
N VAL A 130 -8.34 -0.70 -1.69
CA VAL A 130 -8.68 -1.74 -0.73
C VAL A 130 -7.38 -2.42 -0.30
N HIS A 131 -7.16 -2.49 1.01
CA HIS A 131 -5.95 -3.07 1.60
C HIS A 131 -6.31 -4.29 2.44
N CYS A 132 -5.64 -5.41 2.19
CA CYS A 132 -5.69 -6.60 3.04
C CYS A 132 -4.30 -6.91 3.58
N ASN A 133 -4.21 -7.18 4.88
CA ASN A 133 -2.93 -7.33 5.59
C ASN A 133 -2.24 -8.68 5.35
N ASN A 134 -2.94 -9.65 4.76
CA ASN A 134 -2.40 -10.97 4.47
C ASN A 134 -2.62 -11.33 3.00
N CYS A 135 -1.58 -11.85 2.38
CA CYS A 135 -1.58 -12.33 0.99
C CYS A 135 -0.57 -13.45 0.83
N THR A 136 0.71 -13.14 0.67
CA THR A 136 1.75 -14.16 0.43
C THR A 136 1.97 -15.09 1.62
N SER A 137 1.66 -14.66 2.84
CA SER A 137 1.69 -15.53 4.02
C SER A 137 0.68 -16.67 3.93
N ASP A 138 -0.54 -16.38 3.45
CA ASP A 138 -1.58 -17.40 3.26
C ASP A 138 -1.22 -18.35 2.12
N ILE A 139 -0.74 -17.80 0.99
CA ILE A 139 -0.23 -18.60 -0.12
C ILE A 139 0.91 -19.51 0.36
N ASN A 140 1.85 -18.96 1.15
CA ASN A 140 2.94 -19.74 1.73
C ASN A 140 2.44 -20.88 2.64
N ALA A 141 1.40 -20.65 3.43
CA ALA A 141 0.82 -21.69 4.30
C ALA A 141 0.26 -22.85 3.47
N TRP A 142 -0.47 -22.56 2.40
CA TRP A 142 -0.97 -23.58 1.48
C TRP A 142 0.15 -24.33 0.76
N VAL A 143 1.15 -23.63 0.24
CA VAL A 143 2.30 -24.27 -0.43
C VAL A 143 3.08 -25.16 0.52
N ASN A 144 3.28 -24.73 1.77
CA ASN A 144 3.92 -25.55 2.80
C ASN A 144 3.09 -26.79 3.11
N LEU A 145 1.77 -26.65 3.25
CA LEU A 145 0.87 -27.79 3.50
C LEU A 145 0.97 -28.83 2.39
N PHE A 146 0.94 -28.42 1.12
CA PHE A 146 1.11 -29.33 -0.01
C PHE A 146 2.50 -30.00 -0.01
N GLY A 147 3.55 -29.25 0.32
CA GLY A 147 4.91 -29.78 0.45
C GLY A 147 5.03 -30.82 1.57
N GLU A 148 4.47 -30.55 2.73
CA GLU A 148 4.45 -31.48 3.86
C GLU A 148 3.63 -32.74 3.55
N PHE A 149 2.48 -32.59 2.92
CA PHE A 149 1.66 -33.73 2.48
C PHE A 149 2.43 -34.63 1.51
N ALA A 150 3.06 -34.06 0.48
CA ALA A 150 3.85 -34.79 -0.49
C ALA A 150 5.00 -35.56 0.19
N ALA A 151 5.72 -34.91 1.11
CA ALA A 151 6.80 -35.56 1.88
C ALA A 151 6.29 -36.73 2.74
N LYS A 152 5.14 -36.57 3.40
CA LYS A 152 4.51 -37.66 4.19
C LYS A 152 4.02 -38.81 3.34
N MET A 153 3.67 -38.55 2.08
CA MET A 153 3.34 -39.61 1.10
C MET A 153 4.57 -40.30 0.51
N GLY A 154 5.79 -39.98 0.96
CA GLY A 154 7.04 -40.54 0.46
C GLY A 154 7.49 -40.01 -0.88
N MET A 155 6.93 -38.90 -1.34
CA MET A 155 7.40 -38.22 -2.56
C MET A 155 8.76 -37.55 -2.32
N PRO A 156 9.63 -37.46 -3.35
CA PRO A 156 10.89 -36.74 -3.21
C PRO A 156 10.63 -35.29 -2.75
N VAL A 157 11.51 -34.78 -1.88
CA VAL A 157 11.45 -33.37 -1.44
C VAL A 157 11.62 -32.49 -2.67
N VAL A 158 10.60 -31.70 -2.95
CA VAL A 158 10.60 -30.72 -4.05
C VAL A 158 11.06 -29.38 -3.50
N ASP A 159 11.95 -28.71 -4.23
CA ASP A 159 12.32 -27.32 -3.95
C ASP A 159 11.07 -26.44 -3.92
N LYS A 160 11.00 -25.51 -2.96
CA LYS A 160 9.82 -24.68 -2.73
C LYS A 160 9.49 -23.80 -3.96
N GLY A 161 10.50 -23.28 -4.65
CA GLY A 161 10.29 -22.49 -5.88
C GLY A 161 9.65 -23.33 -6.97
N LYS A 162 10.12 -24.55 -7.18
CA LYS A 162 9.51 -25.50 -8.14
C LYS A 162 8.09 -25.87 -7.78
N LEU A 163 7.78 -25.96 -6.48
CA LEU A 163 6.42 -26.22 -6.02
C LEU A 163 5.49 -25.04 -6.31
N TYR A 164 5.96 -23.80 -6.13
CA TYR A 164 5.24 -22.60 -6.55
C TYR A 164 4.97 -22.59 -8.05
N ASP A 165 5.99 -22.82 -8.86
CA ASP A 165 5.87 -22.84 -10.32
C ASP A 165 4.84 -23.87 -10.79
N LEU A 166 4.86 -25.05 -10.17
CA LEU A 166 3.90 -26.12 -10.47
C LEU A 166 2.47 -25.69 -10.10
N LEU A 167 2.28 -25.21 -8.88
CA LEU A 167 0.94 -24.85 -8.38
C LEU A 167 0.35 -23.68 -9.17
N PHE A 168 1.14 -22.67 -9.52
CA PHE A 168 0.66 -21.55 -10.35
C PHE A 168 0.34 -21.99 -11.78
N LYS A 169 1.11 -22.92 -12.38
CA LYS A 169 0.76 -23.48 -13.71
C LYS A 169 -0.55 -24.25 -13.67
N VAL A 170 -0.75 -25.10 -12.66
CA VAL A 170 -2.01 -25.85 -12.48
C VAL A 170 -3.18 -24.90 -12.21
N ALA A 171 -2.96 -23.83 -11.47
CA ALA A 171 -3.99 -22.82 -11.21
C ALA A 171 -4.50 -22.15 -12.49
N LEU A 172 -3.65 -21.98 -13.52
CA LEU A 172 -4.05 -21.43 -14.82
C LEU A 172 -4.94 -22.38 -15.64
N GLU A 173 -4.95 -23.66 -15.31
CA GLU A 173 -5.79 -24.69 -15.94
C GLU A 173 -7.15 -24.81 -15.22
N GLY A 174 -7.33 -24.18 -14.07
CA GLY A 174 -8.54 -24.20 -13.26
C GLY A 174 -9.63 -23.26 -13.78
N GLU A 175 -10.80 -23.34 -13.15
CA GLU A 175 -11.90 -22.40 -13.44
C GLU A 175 -11.51 -20.98 -13.03
N PRO A 176 -11.70 -19.96 -13.90
CA PRO A 176 -11.28 -18.58 -13.63
C PRO A 176 -11.92 -17.96 -12.39
N ASP A 177 -13.13 -18.39 -12.03
CA ASP A 177 -13.87 -17.96 -10.83
C ASP A 177 -13.69 -18.92 -9.65
N CYS A 178 -12.76 -19.86 -9.73
CA CYS A 178 -12.53 -20.91 -8.72
C CYS A 178 -13.80 -21.70 -8.36
N GLY A 179 -14.76 -21.83 -9.27
CA GLY A 179 -16.04 -22.48 -9.02
C GLY A 179 -16.90 -21.72 -7.99
N GLY A 180 -16.73 -20.41 -7.88
CA GLY A 180 -17.42 -19.55 -6.93
C GLY A 180 -16.83 -19.56 -5.51
N LEU A 181 -15.69 -20.21 -5.28
CA LEU A 181 -14.99 -20.15 -4.00
C LEU A 181 -14.31 -18.80 -3.82
N LEU A 182 -14.47 -18.23 -2.64
CA LEU A 182 -13.86 -16.95 -2.26
C LEU A 182 -12.91 -17.16 -1.09
N SER A 183 -11.77 -16.46 -1.13
CA SER A 183 -10.84 -16.35 -0.02
C SER A 183 -10.92 -14.97 0.60
N TYR A 184 -11.21 -14.91 1.90
CA TYR A 184 -11.19 -13.67 2.65
C TYR A 184 -9.79 -13.43 3.20
N LEU A 185 -9.09 -12.46 2.63
CA LEU A 185 -7.71 -12.13 3.00
C LEU A 185 -7.60 -11.11 4.14
N SER A 186 -8.72 -10.62 4.70
CA SER A 186 -8.71 -9.64 5.79
C SER A 186 -8.79 -10.33 7.15
N LEU A 187 -7.70 -10.21 7.92
CA LEU A 187 -7.67 -10.61 9.33
C LEU A 187 -8.38 -9.60 10.24
N ILE A 188 -8.48 -8.34 9.82
CA ILE A 188 -9.02 -7.25 10.64
C ILE A 188 -10.54 -7.35 10.76
N HIS A 189 -11.24 -7.67 9.67
CA HIS A 189 -12.70 -7.65 9.63
C HIS A 189 -13.35 -8.97 10.05
N ILE A 190 -12.64 -10.10 9.98
CA ILE A 190 -13.22 -11.43 10.16
C ILE A 190 -12.54 -12.22 11.28
N SER A 191 -11.23 -12.12 11.44
CA SER A 191 -10.47 -13.02 12.32
C SER A 191 -9.90 -12.37 13.58
N GLU A 192 -9.83 -11.06 13.70
CA GLU A 192 -9.32 -10.43 14.92
C GLU A 192 -10.17 -10.74 16.16
N PRO A 193 -11.51 -10.70 16.13
CA PRO A 193 -12.30 -11.10 17.28
C PRO A 193 -12.08 -12.53 17.74
N THR A 194 -11.67 -13.41 16.83
CA THR A 194 -11.41 -14.82 17.13
C THR A 194 -9.98 -15.11 17.58
N ARG A 195 -9.00 -14.32 17.19
CA ARG A 195 -7.61 -14.47 17.63
C ARG A 195 -7.39 -14.04 19.08
N HIS A 196 -8.09 -13.01 19.54
CA HIS A 196 -8.01 -12.59 20.96
C HIS A 196 -8.62 -13.58 21.96
N SER A 197 -9.40 -14.54 21.50
CA SER A 197 -9.97 -15.58 22.33
C SER A 197 -9.11 -16.85 22.47
N LEU A 198 -7.95 -16.89 21.80
CA LEU A 198 -7.06 -18.05 21.76
C LEU A 198 -5.69 -17.80 22.43
N ILE A 199 -5.52 -16.65 23.11
CA ILE A 199 -4.32 -16.34 23.92
C ILE A 199 -4.65 -16.34 25.39
#